data_c09dcca054e4cd96ffb496778b6843ca
#
_entry.id   c09dcca054e4cd96ffb496778b6843ca
#
_cell.length_a   1.000
_cell.length_b   1.000
_cell.length_c   1.000
_cell.angle_alpha   90.00
_cell.angle_beta   90.00
_cell.angle_gamma   90.00
#
_symmetry.space_group_name_H-M   'P 1'
#
loop_
_entity.id
_entity.type
_entity.pdbx_description
1 polymer ?
#
loop_
_entity_poly.entity_id
_entity_poly.type
_entity_poly.pdbx_seq_one_letter_code
_entity_poly.pdbx_strand_id
1 'polypeptide(L)'
;DGTLACTLPPGDWTVLRVGYRALDRQNGTGTRLGKGLECDKLSKEALRIHWANYVEKTVKALGPGLAGPNGPLRTVLNDSYEVGTQNWTHGFERTFAEHAGYAITPWLPALCGRVVGSVAETERFYRDFRLAVTDAFAANYAGEMRRLAHACGLQLAIEPYGEIPSDDLLYGEHADIPTAEFWAKLDSPHWVRQAASIAHAKGRRLVAAESFTTNAQEGRWQNTPWSMKAKCDWVYSEGLNRIIYHRFAHQPWTSPARLPGMTMGPFGVHFDRTQTWWKQAKPWLKYQQRCQFLLQEGAFVCDVAWYCPAGYLYINWGHNPHKMPVPVPTGFSYDFVSDTTLAEMRVENGELVLPSGQRYRTLVLPEQAFELLPASRAGVARLKAAGAEILTFEEAKGVLAARAPDVAWNDRAAKLNWIHRRDAGADWYFVASPRETPCRVDVSFRVAGRVPELWNPETGEVTKGVPY
;
A
#
# COMPACT_ATOMS: atom_id res chain seq x y z
N ASP A 1 -23.73 38.02 0.41
CA ASP A 1 -23.05 38.89 1.36
C ASP A 1 -22.92 38.27 2.76
N GLY A 2 -23.67 37.20 3.07
CA GLY A 2 -23.67 36.48 4.35
C GLY A 2 -24.48 37.15 5.44
N THR A 3 -25.37 38.06 5.08
CA THR A 3 -26.35 38.65 6.01
C THR A 3 -27.41 37.62 6.40
N LEU A 4 -27.66 37.44 7.68
CA LEU A 4 -28.77 36.64 8.19
C LEU A 4 -29.96 37.56 8.49
N ALA A 5 -31.03 37.42 7.74
CA ALA A 5 -32.30 38.11 7.99
C ALA A 5 -33.32 37.09 8.50
N CYS A 6 -33.52 37.03 9.80
CA CYS A 6 -34.52 36.16 10.43
C CYS A 6 -35.00 36.78 11.77
N THR A 7 -36.22 36.42 12.18
CA THR A 7 -36.74 36.72 13.50
C THR A 7 -36.49 35.51 14.40
N LEU A 8 -35.65 35.67 15.43
CA LEU A 8 -35.37 34.61 16.39
C LEU A 8 -36.50 34.57 17.45
N PRO A 9 -36.94 33.37 17.88
CA PRO A 9 -37.83 33.24 19.02
C PRO A 9 -37.19 33.83 20.30
N PRO A 10 -37.99 34.16 21.34
CA PRO A 10 -37.43 34.57 22.64
C PRO A 10 -36.48 33.50 23.20
N GLY A 11 -35.32 33.93 23.73
CA GLY A 11 -34.32 33.04 24.32
C GLY A 11 -32.89 33.48 23.99
N ASP A 12 -31.92 32.75 24.57
CA ASP A 12 -30.51 32.93 24.29
C ASP A 12 -30.08 32.11 23.07
N TRP A 13 -29.52 32.77 22.06
CA TRP A 13 -29.16 32.14 20.80
C TRP A 13 -27.67 32.30 20.52
N THR A 14 -27.06 31.23 20.00
CA THR A 14 -25.73 31.28 19.38
C THR A 14 -25.89 31.04 17.88
N VAL A 15 -25.51 32.02 17.09
CA VAL A 15 -25.49 31.91 15.63
C VAL A 15 -24.13 31.41 15.18
N LEU A 16 -24.08 30.27 14.49
CA LEU A 16 -22.88 29.73 13.88
C LEU A 16 -22.94 29.93 12.37
N ARG A 17 -21.92 30.59 11.83
CA ARG A 17 -21.70 30.64 10.40
C ARG A 17 -20.62 29.62 10.03
N VAL A 18 -21.03 28.54 9.39
CA VAL A 18 -20.12 27.47 8.95
C VAL A 18 -19.89 27.60 7.45
N GLY A 19 -18.66 27.43 7.03
CA GLY A 19 -18.28 27.47 5.62
C GLY A 19 -17.02 26.67 5.37
N TYR A 20 -16.68 26.46 4.12
CA TYR A 20 -15.43 25.85 3.70
C TYR A 20 -14.66 26.78 2.77
N ARG A 21 -13.37 26.59 2.67
CA ARG A 21 -12.46 27.34 1.81
C ARG A 21 -11.46 26.44 1.11
N ALA A 22 -10.86 26.93 0.03
CA ALA A 22 -9.73 26.29 -0.59
C ALA A 22 -8.57 26.17 0.41
N LEU A 23 -7.81 25.07 0.32
CA LEU A 23 -6.63 24.84 1.16
C LEU A 23 -5.42 25.66 0.71
N ASP A 24 -5.48 26.28 -0.47
CA ASP A 24 -4.40 27.04 -1.11
C ASP A 24 -3.07 26.24 -1.26
N ARG A 25 -3.16 24.92 -1.25
CA ARG A 25 -2.03 24.03 -1.49
C ARG A 25 -1.64 24.03 -2.95
N GLN A 26 -0.35 24.17 -3.20
CA GLN A 26 0.25 24.10 -4.53
C GLN A 26 1.07 22.82 -4.67
N ASN A 27 1.13 22.29 -5.90
CA ASN A 27 1.99 21.17 -6.23
C ASN A 27 3.47 21.50 -5.93
N GLY A 28 4.11 20.71 -5.04
CA GLY A 28 5.45 20.98 -4.53
C GLY A 28 6.55 20.80 -5.57
N THR A 29 6.43 19.80 -6.42
CA THR A 29 7.45 19.34 -7.38
C THR A 29 7.31 19.93 -8.78
N GLY A 30 6.30 20.77 -9.02
CA GLY A 30 6.07 21.41 -10.32
C GLY A 30 7.19 22.37 -10.73
N THR A 31 7.49 22.41 -12.03
CA THR A 31 8.35 23.45 -12.59
C THR A 31 7.74 24.84 -12.40
N ARG A 32 8.52 25.91 -12.58
CA ARG A 32 8.01 27.29 -12.45
C ARG A 32 6.73 27.55 -13.28
N LEU A 33 6.64 26.97 -14.48
CA LEU A 33 5.45 27.09 -15.33
C LEU A 33 4.34 26.09 -15.01
N GLY A 34 4.66 25.01 -14.32
CA GLY A 34 3.71 23.99 -13.91
C GLY A 34 3.19 24.14 -12.48
N LYS A 35 3.66 25.16 -11.73
CA LYS A 35 3.14 25.43 -10.39
C LYS A 35 1.70 25.92 -10.45
N GLY A 36 0.85 25.30 -9.66
CA GLY A 36 -0.56 25.65 -9.54
C GLY A 36 -1.17 25.03 -8.30
N LEU A 37 -2.44 25.29 -8.09
CA LEU A 37 -3.18 24.68 -6.99
C LEU A 37 -3.36 23.17 -7.24
N GLU A 38 -3.31 22.42 -6.16
CA GLU A 38 -3.74 21.02 -6.17
C GLU A 38 -5.22 20.93 -6.54
N CYS A 39 -5.58 19.89 -7.32
CA CYS A 39 -6.98 19.67 -7.65
C CYS A 39 -7.77 19.17 -6.42
N ASP A 40 -9.06 19.45 -6.41
CA ASP A 40 -9.97 18.89 -5.41
C ASP A 40 -10.14 17.39 -5.62
N LYS A 41 -9.62 16.58 -4.70
CA LYS A 41 -9.58 15.12 -4.81
C LYS A 41 -10.90 14.44 -4.38
N LEU A 42 -11.78 15.18 -3.72
CA LEU A 42 -13.14 14.71 -3.45
C LEU A 42 -14.08 14.95 -4.64
N SER A 43 -13.62 15.66 -5.70
CA SER A 43 -14.39 16.00 -6.89
C SER A 43 -13.89 15.25 -8.13
N LYS A 44 -14.71 14.35 -8.67
CA LYS A 44 -14.43 13.70 -9.98
C LYS A 44 -14.25 14.71 -11.11
N GLU A 45 -14.99 15.81 -11.08
CA GLU A 45 -14.91 16.86 -12.10
C GLU A 45 -13.55 17.55 -12.08
N ALA A 46 -13.05 17.92 -10.90
CA ALA A 46 -11.74 18.53 -10.75
C ALA A 46 -10.62 17.58 -11.22
N LEU A 47 -10.72 16.30 -10.90
CA LEU A 47 -9.78 15.29 -11.40
C LEU A 47 -9.84 15.15 -12.92
N ARG A 48 -11.03 15.13 -13.52
CA ARG A 48 -11.18 15.07 -14.99
C ARG A 48 -10.53 16.25 -15.69
N ILE A 49 -10.69 17.45 -15.15
CA ILE A 49 -10.04 18.65 -15.67
C ILE A 49 -8.51 18.52 -15.62
N HIS A 50 -7.98 18.06 -14.49
CA HIS A 50 -6.55 17.81 -14.34
C HIS A 50 -6.07 16.73 -15.33
N TRP A 51 -6.77 15.61 -15.42
CA TRP A 51 -6.45 14.49 -16.30
C TRP A 51 -6.42 14.91 -17.78
N ALA A 52 -7.45 15.60 -18.24
CA ALA A 52 -7.56 16.09 -19.60
C ALA A 52 -6.41 17.03 -19.97
N ASN A 53 -5.96 17.86 -19.01
CA ASN A 53 -4.90 18.83 -19.25
C ASN A 53 -3.47 18.27 -19.09
N TYR A 54 -3.31 17.07 -18.58
CA TYR A 54 -2.01 16.43 -18.41
C TYR A 54 -1.92 15.09 -19.15
N VAL A 55 -2.58 14.04 -18.66
CA VAL A 55 -2.41 12.68 -19.19
C VAL A 55 -2.97 12.56 -20.60
N GLU A 56 -4.19 13.03 -20.86
CA GLU A 56 -4.78 12.96 -22.21
C GLU A 56 -3.98 13.76 -23.24
N LYS A 57 -3.48 14.93 -22.87
CA LYS A 57 -2.57 15.70 -23.76
C LYS A 57 -1.28 14.93 -24.06
N THR A 58 -0.73 14.25 -23.06
CA THR A 58 0.48 13.42 -23.24
C THR A 58 0.20 12.25 -24.18
N VAL A 59 -0.88 11.50 -23.95
CA VAL A 59 -1.29 10.38 -24.81
C VAL A 59 -1.54 10.86 -26.23
N LYS A 60 -2.23 11.98 -26.40
CA LYS A 60 -2.49 12.56 -27.73
C LYS A 60 -1.22 13.02 -28.42
N ALA A 61 -0.27 13.61 -27.69
CA ALA A 61 1.01 14.07 -28.25
C ALA A 61 1.92 12.91 -28.68
N LEU A 62 1.86 11.77 -27.98
CA LEU A 62 2.57 10.56 -28.38
C LEU A 62 2.06 9.98 -29.71
N GLY A 63 0.76 10.09 -29.95
CA GLY A 63 0.13 9.53 -31.14
C GLY A 63 -0.31 8.06 -31.00
N PRO A 64 -0.91 7.52 -32.09
CA PRO A 64 -1.50 6.18 -32.06
C PRO A 64 -0.47 5.08 -31.78
N GLY A 65 -0.86 4.10 -30.96
CA GLY A 65 -0.08 2.89 -30.67
C GLY A 65 1.09 3.07 -29.71
N LEU A 66 1.38 4.30 -29.25
CA LEU A 66 2.46 4.54 -28.28
C LEU A 66 1.99 4.53 -26.82
N ALA A 67 0.70 4.63 -26.57
CA ALA A 67 0.07 4.43 -25.27
C ALA A 67 -0.77 3.14 -25.26
N GLY A 68 -0.82 2.47 -24.11
CA GLY A 68 -1.59 1.25 -23.90
C GLY A 68 -0.74 -0.02 -23.80
N PRO A 69 -1.37 -1.22 -23.77
CA PRO A 69 -0.69 -2.47 -23.41
C PRO A 69 0.44 -2.87 -24.35
N ASN A 70 0.37 -2.47 -25.61
CA ASN A 70 1.38 -2.77 -26.64
C ASN A 70 2.33 -1.60 -26.90
N GLY A 71 2.09 -0.44 -26.31
CA GLY A 71 2.92 0.76 -26.44
C GLY A 71 4.01 0.86 -25.39
N PRO A 72 4.94 1.81 -25.54
CA PRO A 72 5.93 2.11 -24.52
C PRO A 72 5.33 2.77 -23.26
N LEU A 73 4.30 3.60 -23.39
CA LEU A 73 3.57 4.18 -22.26
C LEU A 73 2.46 3.22 -21.83
N ARG A 74 2.63 2.53 -20.71
CA ARG A 74 1.69 1.51 -20.21
C ARG A 74 1.03 1.85 -18.91
N THR A 75 1.64 2.72 -18.11
CA THR A 75 1.24 2.95 -16.72
C THR A 75 1.34 4.43 -16.40
N VAL A 76 0.38 4.92 -15.64
CA VAL A 76 0.47 6.17 -14.89
C VAL A 76 0.68 5.86 -13.43
N LEU A 77 1.55 6.60 -12.77
CA LEU A 77 1.83 6.48 -11.34
C LEU A 77 1.17 7.64 -10.60
N ASN A 78 0.45 7.32 -9.55
CA ASN A 78 0.04 8.23 -8.52
C ASN A 78 0.91 7.96 -7.29
N ASP A 79 1.88 8.83 -7.10
CA ASP A 79 2.87 8.83 -6.04
C ASP A 79 2.25 9.08 -4.66
N SER A 80 3.04 9.07 -3.60
CA SER A 80 2.58 9.31 -2.22
C SER A 80 1.83 10.65 -2.09
N TYR A 81 0.83 10.66 -1.21
CA TYR A 81 0.02 11.86 -1.00
C TYR A 81 0.63 12.75 0.08
N GLU A 82 1.14 13.93 -0.31
CA GLU A 82 1.94 14.81 0.56
C GLU A 82 1.46 16.26 0.61
N VAL A 83 0.18 16.49 0.36
CA VAL A 83 -0.36 17.86 0.21
C VAL A 83 -1.35 18.25 1.30
N GLY A 84 -1.35 17.52 2.41
CA GLY A 84 -2.21 17.77 3.56
C GLY A 84 -3.63 17.24 3.40
N THR A 85 -4.38 17.26 4.48
CA THR A 85 -5.72 16.68 4.53
C THR A 85 -6.77 17.58 3.88
N GLN A 86 -7.70 16.95 3.18
CA GLN A 86 -8.91 17.55 2.63
C GLN A 86 -10.13 16.87 3.24
N ASN A 87 -11.14 17.60 3.65
CA ASN A 87 -12.31 17.05 4.31
C ASN A 87 -13.66 17.58 3.79
N TRP A 88 -13.64 18.41 2.75
CA TRP A 88 -14.85 18.99 2.17
C TRP A 88 -14.68 19.30 0.69
N THR A 89 -15.80 19.24 -0.05
CA THR A 89 -15.92 19.67 -1.44
C THR A 89 -17.29 20.26 -1.68
N HIS A 90 -17.50 20.87 -2.84
CA HIS A 90 -18.82 21.35 -3.24
C HIS A 90 -19.85 20.20 -3.32
N GLY A 91 -20.97 20.36 -2.62
CA GLY A 91 -22.01 19.32 -2.57
C GLY A 91 -21.71 18.12 -1.69
N PHE A 92 -20.70 18.20 -0.81
CA PHE A 92 -20.34 17.13 0.12
C PHE A 92 -21.48 16.74 1.06
N GLU A 93 -22.42 17.65 1.33
CA GLU A 93 -23.62 17.40 2.12
C GLU A 93 -24.45 16.23 1.56
N ARG A 94 -24.55 16.13 0.24
CA ARG A 94 -25.23 15.03 -0.43
C ARG A 94 -24.44 13.72 -0.28
N THR A 95 -23.14 13.76 -0.55
CA THR A 95 -22.26 12.60 -0.38
C THR A 95 -22.33 12.05 1.03
N PHE A 96 -22.28 12.92 2.03
CA PHE A 96 -22.44 12.52 3.43
C PHE A 96 -23.82 11.87 3.69
N ALA A 97 -24.91 12.50 3.21
CA ALA A 97 -26.24 11.97 3.43
C ALA A 97 -26.46 10.60 2.77
N GLU A 98 -25.91 10.40 1.56
CA GLU A 98 -25.93 9.10 0.87
C GLU A 98 -25.15 8.03 1.65
N HIS A 99 -24.02 8.39 2.24
CA HIS A 99 -23.18 7.48 3.04
C HIS A 99 -23.79 7.18 4.41
N ALA A 100 -24.13 8.21 5.19
CA ALA A 100 -24.52 8.11 6.59
C ALA A 100 -26.03 7.83 6.80
N GLY A 101 -26.86 8.08 5.78
CA GLY A 101 -28.32 7.93 5.86
C GLY A 101 -29.05 9.08 6.58
N TYR A 102 -28.34 10.17 6.88
CA TYR A 102 -28.94 11.38 7.50
C TYR A 102 -28.26 12.65 7.06
N ALA A 103 -28.92 13.81 7.22
CA ALA A 103 -28.38 15.10 6.79
C ALA A 103 -27.27 15.58 7.73
N ILE A 104 -26.18 16.13 7.16
CA ILE A 104 -25.04 16.67 7.92
C ILE A 104 -25.34 17.99 8.62
N THR A 105 -26.28 18.81 8.10
CA THR A 105 -26.50 20.19 8.54
C THR A 105 -26.74 20.33 10.06
N PRO A 106 -27.58 19.50 10.71
CA PRO A 106 -27.77 19.57 12.15
C PRO A 106 -26.50 19.28 12.96
N TRP A 107 -25.51 18.60 12.36
CA TRP A 107 -24.27 18.15 12.99
C TRP A 107 -23.09 19.08 12.74
N LEU A 108 -23.21 20.11 11.88
CA LEU A 108 -22.13 21.07 11.63
C LEU A 108 -21.56 21.72 12.90
N PRO A 109 -22.35 21.99 13.98
CA PRO A 109 -21.76 22.48 15.21
C PRO A 109 -20.72 21.55 15.83
N ALA A 110 -20.84 20.24 15.61
CA ALA A 110 -19.84 19.28 16.07
C ALA A 110 -18.48 19.53 15.41
N LEU A 111 -18.42 19.82 14.11
CA LEU A 111 -17.17 20.16 13.40
C LEU A 111 -16.51 21.46 13.95
N CYS A 112 -17.25 22.24 14.73
CA CYS A 112 -16.75 23.41 15.44
C CYS A 112 -16.43 23.10 16.93
N GLY A 113 -16.35 21.82 17.30
CA GLY A 113 -16.00 21.38 18.67
C GLY A 113 -17.14 21.42 19.68
N ARG A 114 -18.39 21.47 19.24
CA ARG A 114 -19.57 21.43 20.13
C ARG A 114 -20.16 20.03 20.19
N VAL A 115 -20.64 19.66 21.38
CA VAL A 115 -21.42 18.43 21.54
C VAL A 115 -22.84 18.66 20.99
N VAL A 116 -23.29 17.80 20.09
CA VAL A 116 -24.64 17.79 19.52
C VAL A 116 -25.37 16.55 20.05
N GLY A 117 -26.51 16.76 20.71
CA GLY A 117 -27.21 15.69 21.44
C GLY A 117 -26.39 15.21 22.62
N SER A 118 -25.71 14.10 22.48
CA SER A 118 -24.82 13.51 23.50
C SER A 118 -23.38 13.37 22.95
N VAL A 119 -22.41 13.12 23.83
CA VAL A 119 -21.02 12.79 23.46
C VAL A 119 -20.99 11.59 22.54
N ALA A 120 -21.72 10.51 22.87
CA ALA A 120 -21.76 9.30 22.07
C ALA A 120 -22.34 9.53 20.65
N GLU A 121 -23.37 10.38 20.53
CA GLU A 121 -23.92 10.73 19.22
C GLU A 121 -22.96 11.59 18.40
N THR A 122 -22.27 12.51 19.06
CA THR A 122 -21.25 13.34 18.43
C THR A 122 -20.05 12.51 17.93
N GLU A 123 -19.60 11.54 18.73
CA GLU A 123 -18.53 10.61 18.33
C GLU A 123 -18.96 9.72 17.17
N ARG A 124 -20.21 9.23 17.16
CA ARG A 124 -20.77 8.51 16.02
C ARG A 124 -20.77 9.37 14.76
N PHE A 125 -21.21 10.63 14.88
CA PHE A 125 -21.16 11.58 13.74
C PHE A 125 -19.73 11.76 13.22
N TYR A 126 -18.74 11.94 14.08
CA TYR A 126 -17.34 12.07 13.63
C TYR A 126 -16.85 10.83 12.90
N ARG A 127 -17.24 9.64 13.34
CA ARG A 127 -16.94 8.41 12.64
C ARG A 127 -17.58 8.38 11.26
N ASP A 128 -18.88 8.64 11.17
CA ASP A 128 -19.63 8.65 9.92
C ASP A 128 -19.09 9.71 8.94
N PHE A 129 -18.73 10.88 9.45
CA PHE A 129 -18.08 11.95 8.67
C PHE A 129 -16.75 11.51 8.10
N ARG A 130 -15.89 10.90 8.92
CA ARG A 130 -14.58 10.38 8.48
C ARG A 130 -14.74 9.31 7.42
N LEU A 131 -15.66 8.37 7.60
CA LEU A 131 -15.92 7.31 6.63
C LEU A 131 -16.46 7.88 5.32
N ALA A 132 -17.35 8.85 5.35
CA ALA A 132 -17.85 9.52 4.15
C ALA A 132 -16.72 10.23 3.37
N VAL A 133 -15.77 10.87 4.07
CA VAL A 133 -14.58 11.46 3.43
C VAL A 133 -13.69 10.37 2.85
N THR A 134 -13.43 9.30 3.60
CA THR A 134 -12.62 8.14 3.19
C THR A 134 -13.15 7.53 1.89
N ASP A 135 -14.43 7.19 1.86
CA ASP A 135 -15.05 6.57 0.69
C ASP A 135 -15.08 7.50 -0.52
N ALA A 136 -15.42 8.79 -0.28
CA ALA A 136 -15.42 9.79 -1.33
C ALA A 136 -14.02 10.00 -1.93
N PHE A 137 -12.97 10.04 -1.10
CA PHE A 137 -11.61 10.18 -1.56
C PHE A 137 -11.17 8.95 -2.38
N ALA A 138 -11.38 7.74 -1.86
CA ALA A 138 -11.03 6.52 -2.57
C ALA A 138 -11.77 6.41 -3.93
N ALA A 139 -13.10 6.64 -3.93
CA ALA A 139 -13.91 6.50 -5.13
C ALA A 139 -13.72 7.63 -6.15
N ASN A 140 -13.63 8.88 -5.69
CA ASN A 140 -13.61 10.05 -6.58
C ASN A 140 -12.20 10.40 -7.07
N TYR A 141 -11.16 10.04 -6.33
CA TYR A 141 -9.77 10.23 -6.75
C TYR A 141 -9.19 8.94 -7.34
N ALA A 142 -8.91 7.92 -6.55
CA ALA A 142 -8.29 6.69 -7.03
C ALA A 142 -9.18 5.92 -8.02
N GLY A 143 -10.46 5.73 -7.68
CA GLY A 143 -11.41 5.00 -8.53
C GLY A 143 -11.65 5.70 -9.86
N GLU A 144 -11.86 7.02 -9.86
CA GLU A 144 -12.02 7.79 -11.10
C GLU A 144 -10.72 7.85 -11.91
N MET A 145 -9.56 7.98 -11.24
CA MET A 145 -8.26 7.95 -11.93
C MET A 145 -8.03 6.61 -12.64
N ARG A 146 -8.37 5.48 -11.98
CA ARG A 146 -8.33 4.17 -12.62
C ARG A 146 -9.23 4.10 -13.85
N ARG A 147 -10.45 4.57 -13.73
CA ARG A 147 -11.40 4.60 -14.86
C ARG A 147 -10.84 5.40 -16.04
N LEU A 148 -10.25 6.56 -15.77
CA LEU A 148 -9.63 7.43 -16.78
C LEU A 148 -8.39 6.79 -17.41
N ALA A 149 -7.55 6.14 -16.62
CA ALA A 149 -6.37 5.40 -17.09
C ALA A 149 -6.79 4.28 -18.05
N HIS A 150 -7.76 3.46 -17.65
CA HIS A 150 -8.30 2.38 -18.47
C HIS A 150 -8.94 2.88 -19.78
N ALA A 151 -9.60 4.03 -19.76
CA ALA A 151 -10.12 4.66 -20.99
C ALA A 151 -9.01 5.04 -21.98
N CYS A 152 -7.81 5.29 -21.50
CA CYS A 152 -6.61 5.51 -22.31
C CYS A 152 -5.82 4.22 -22.62
N GLY A 153 -6.30 3.06 -22.20
CA GLY A 153 -5.58 1.77 -22.30
C GLY A 153 -4.39 1.63 -21.37
N LEU A 154 -4.28 2.48 -20.34
CA LEU A 154 -3.19 2.51 -19.37
C LEU A 154 -3.57 1.78 -18.08
N GLN A 155 -2.58 1.28 -17.36
CA GLN A 155 -2.70 0.81 -16.00
C GLN A 155 -2.47 1.96 -15.01
N LEU A 156 -3.05 1.85 -13.82
CA LEU A 156 -2.82 2.76 -12.72
C LEU A 156 -1.97 2.09 -11.64
N ALA A 157 -0.80 2.67 -11.34
CA ALA A 157 -0.02 2.38 -10.14
C ALA A 157 -0.35 3.41 -9.07
N ILE A 158 -0.49 2.98 -7.82
CA ILE A 158 -0.79 3.87 -6.68
C ILE A 158 0.12 3.52 -5.51
N GLU A 159 0.66 4.54 -4.87
CA GLU A 159 1.25 4.48 -3.54
C GLU A 159 0.20 4.87 -2.50
N PRO A 160 -0.44 3.88 -1.83
CA PRO A 160 -1.59 4.14 -0.99
C PRO A 160 -1.18 4.48 0.46
N TYR A 161 -0.41 5.53 0.63
CA TYR A 161 0.05 6.02 1.94
C TYR A 161 0.37 7.52 1.87
N GLY A 162 0.72 8.10 3.01
CA GLY A 162 1.03 9.51 3.18
C GLY A 162 -0.02 10.22 4.04
N GLU A 163 -0.33 11.47 3.70
CA GLU A 163 -1.31 12.29 4.43
C GLU A 163 -2.75 12.11 3.88
N ILE A 164 -3.06 10.97 3.28
CA ILE A 164 -4.37 10.75 2.66
C ILE A 164 -5.50 10.79 3.69
N PRO A 165 -6.61 11.43 3.39
CA PRO A 165 -7.80 11.40 4.26
C PRO A 165 -8.65 10.15 3.98
N SER A 166 -8.01 9.00 3.77
CA SER A 166 -8.65 7.74 3.40
C SER A 166 -7.99 6.57 4.13
N ASP A 167 -8.64 5.41 4.08
CA ASP A 167 -8.02 4.15 4.46
C ASP A 167 -7.08 3.67 3.36
N ASP A 168 -5.84 3.34 3.73
CA ASP A 168 -4.78 2.99 2.79
C ASP A 168 -5.14 1.74 1.97
N LEU A 169 -5.75 0.71 2.59
CA LEU A 169 -6.16 -0.49 1.87
C LEU A 169 -7.26 -0.18 0.87
N LEU A 170 -8.31 0.52 1.30
CA LEU A 170 -9.43 0.90 0.44
C LEU A 170 -8.97 1.74 -0.75
N TYR A 171 -8.11 2.73 -0.50
CA TYR A 171 -7.54 3.57 -1.53
C TYR A 171 -6.68 2.77 -2.52
N GLY A 172 -5.83 1.89 -2.00
CA GLY A 172 -4.92 1.05 -2.79
C GLY A 172 -5.63 -0.05 -3.61
N GLU A 173 -6.83 -0.49 -3.21
CA GLU A 173 -7.60 -1.48 -3.96
C GLU A 173 -7.95 -1.03 -5.39
N HIS A 174 -7.93 0.27 -5.64
CA HIS A 174 -8.10 0.85 -6.98
C HIS A 174 -6.85 0.72 -7.87
N ALA A 175 -5.68 0.36 -7.34
CA ALA A 175 -4.48 0.19 -8.15
C ALA A 175 -4.54 -1.08 -9.02
N ASP A 176 -4.07 -0.98 -10.25
CA ASP A 176 -3.71 -2.15 -11.06
C ASP A 176 -2.34 -2.70 -10.64
N ILE A 177 -1.46 -1.80 -10.18
CA ILE A 177 -0.15 -2.11 -9.63
C ILE A 177 -0.06 -1.41 -8.26
N PRO A 178 -0.42 -2.10 -7.16
CA PRO A 178 -0.16 -1.58 -5.83
C PRO A 178 1.34 -1.34 -5.65
N THR A 179 1.68 -0.13 -5.23
CA THR A 179 3.06 0.33 -5.13
C THR A 179 3.35 0.73 -3.68
N ALA A 180 4.50 0.38 -3.18
CA ALA A 180 4.98 0.76 -1.86
C ALA A 180 6.15 1.73 -1.99
N GLU A 181 6.77 2.05 -0.86
CA GLU A 181 8.06 2.72 -0.78
C GLU A 181 8.93 1.99 0.25
N PHE A 182 10.23 1.91 0.00
CA PHE A 182 11.16 1.52 1.03
C PHE A 182 12.48 2.28 0.96
N TRP A 183 13.04 2.53 2.12
CA TRP A 183 14.26 3.29 2.30
C TRP A 183 15.46 2.35 2.42
N ALA A 184 16.61 2.76 1.89
CA ALA A 184 17.80 1.92 1.86
C ALA A 184 18.32 1.54 3.26
N LYS A 185 18.17 2.43 4.25
CA LYS A 185 18.67 2.23 5.61
C LYS A 185 17.60 2.34 6.69
N LEU A 186 16.61 3.24 6.52
CA LEU A 186 15.54 3.37 7.49
C LEU A 186 14.67 2.13 7.52
N ASP A 187 14.16 1.78 8.69
CA ASP A 187 13.12 0.77 8.78
C ASP A 187 11.90 1.29 8.04
N SER A 188 11.51 0.55 7.02
CA SER A 188 10.34 0.88 6.24
C SER A 188 9.09 0.42 6.99
N PRO A 189 8.02 1.19 6.98
CA PRO A 189 6.74 0.75 7.52
C PRO A 189 6.19 -0.45 6.74
N HIS A 190 5.03 -0.95 7.16
CA HIS A 190 4.37 -2.09 6.54
C HIS A 190 3.86 -1.84 5.10
N TRP A 191 4.29 -0.77 4.44
CA TRP A 191 3.83 -0.39 3.09
C TRP A 191 4.02 -1.49 2.05
N VAL A 192 5.17 -2.21 2.09
CA VAL A 192 5.39 -3.32 1.15
C VAL A 192 4.41 -4.46 1.40
N ARG A 193 4.21 -4.86 2.67
CA ARG A 193 3.23 -5.88 3.05
C ARG A 193 1.80 -5.42 2.71
N GLN A 194 1.49 -4.14 2.91
CA GLN A 194 0.22 -3.54 2.56
C GLN A 194 -0.05 -3.63 1.05
N ALA A 195 0.88 -3.18 0.21
CA ALA A 195 0.77 -3.27 -1.24
C ALA A 195 0.66 -4.73 -1.72
N ALA A 196 1.43 -5.65 -1.11
CA ALA A 196 1.34 -7.07 -1.39
C ALA A 196 -0.04 -7.65 -1.03
N SER A 197 -0.57 -7.30 0.14
CA SER A 197 -1.90 -7.74 0.59
C SER A 197 -3.01 -7.28 -0.35
N ILE A 198 -2.96 -6.03 -0.80
CA ILE A 198 -3.88 -5.49 -1.81
C ILE A 198 -3.77 -6.29 -3.11
N ALA A 199 -2.54 -6.54 -3.58
CA ALA A 199 -2.30 -7.30 -4.81
C ALA A 199 -2.87 -8.72 -4.72
N HIS A 200 -2.60 -9.43 -3.63
CA HIS A 200 -3.10 -10.79 -3.39
C HIS A 200 -4.62 -10.82 -3.32
N ALA A 201 -5.23 -9.91 -2.55
CA ALA A 201 -6.68 -9.84 -2.41
C ALA A 201 -7.39 -9.56 -3.74
N LYS A 202 -6.83 -8.72 -4.58
CA LYS A 202 -7.42 -8.34 -5.89
C LYS A 202 -6.86 -9.13 -7.07
N GLY A 203 -6.05 -10.18 -6.85
CA GLY A 203 -5.48 -11.01 -7.91
C GLY A 203 -4.51 -10.27 -8.82
N ARG A 204 -3.80 -9.28 -8.30
CA ARG A 204 -2.78 -8.54 -9.06
C ARG A 204 -1.45 -9.29 -9.01
N ARG A 205 -0.79 -9.43 -10.16
CA ARG A 205 0.50 -10.12 -10.26
C ARG A 205 1.65 -9.29 -9.71
N LEU A 206 1.60 -7.97 -9.91
CA LEU A 206 2.70 -7.06 -9.63
C LEU A 206 2.48 -6.34 -8.30
N VAL A 207 3.53 -6.34 -7.50
CA VAL A 207 3.71 -5.52 -6.30
C VAL A 207 4.96 -4.69 -6.51
N ALA A 208 4.81 -3.39 -6.73
CA ALA A 208 5.92 -2.51 -6.98
C ALA A 208 6.34 -1.75 -5.71
N ALA A 209 7.49 -1.10 -5.76
CA ALA A 209 7.85 -0.08 -4.77
C ALA A 209 8.78 0.97 -5.37
N GLU A 210 8.61 2.22 -4.96
CA GLU A 210 9.69 3.20 -4.97
C GLU A 210 10.80 2.64 -4.08
N SER A 211 11.99 2.50 -4.64
CA SER A 211 12.98 1.59 -4.07
C SER A 211 14.29 2.28 -3.77
N PHE A 212 14.79 2.06 -2.54
CA PHE A 212 16.06 2.59 -2.06
C PHE A 212 16.07 4.11 -1.88
N THR A 213 14.94 4.68 -1.48
CA THR A 213 14.88 6.08 -1.04
C THR A 213 15.88 6.32 0.08
N THR A 214 16.51 7.48 0.10
CA THR A 214 17.45 7.91 1.15
C THR A 214 17.25 9.39 1.46
N ASN A 215 17.62 9.78 2.67
CA ASN A 215 17.72 11.19 3.06
C ASN A 215 19.13 11.75 2.82
N ALA A 216 19.35 13.00 3.23
CA ALA A 216 20.64 13.68 3.06
C ALA A 216 21.80 13.04 3.82
N GLN A 217 21.54 12.36 4.94
CA GLN A 217 22.56 11.75 5.78
C GLN A 217 22.98 10.39 5.23
N GLU A 218 22.07 9.65 4.63
CA GLU A 218 22.25 8.28 4.19
C GLU A 218 22.47 8.14 2.68
N GLY A 219 22.14 9.18 1.91
CA GLY A 219 22.35 9.27 0.46
C GLY A 219 23.78 9.67 0.08
N ARG A 220 23.93 10.63 -0.83
CA ARG A 220 25.21 11.23 -1.24
C ARG A 220 26.24 10.22 -1.75
N TRP A 221 25.83 9.30 -2.63
CA TRP A 221 26.69 8.27 -3.23
C TRP A 221 27.35 7.29 -2.22
N GLN A 222 26.81 7.16 -1.00
CA GLN A 222 27.36 6.26 0.04
C GLN A 222 26.85 4.81 -0.11
N ASN A 223 25.73 4.61 -0.82
CA ASN A 223 25.10 3.30 -0.91
C ASN A 223 25.72 2.46 -2.01
N THR A 224 25.95 1.20 -1.69
CA THR A 224 26.51 0.19 -2.61
C THR A 224 25.54 -1.00 -2.73
N PRO A 225 25.64 -1.85 -3.73
CA PRO A 225 24.88 -3.09 -3.80
C PRO A 225 24.93 -3.92 -2.51
N TRP A 226 26.11 -4.00 -1.87
CA TRP A 226 26.27 -4.68 -0.60
C TRP A 226 25.44 -4.07 0.53
N SER A 227 25.51 -2.76 0.72
CA SER A 227 24.77 -2.08 1.78
C SER A 227 23.24 -2.11 1.59
N MET A 228 22.78 -2.32 0.35
CA MET A 228 21.36 -2.37 0.01
C MET A 228 20.79 -3.80 -0.03
N LYS A 229 21.64 -4.83 -0.11
CA LYS A 229 21.18 -6.21 -0.37
C LYS A 229 20.25 -6.74 0.73
N ALA A 230 20.63 -6.63 1.99
CA ALA A 230 19.82 -7.14 3.11
C ALA A 230 18.40 -6.51 3.13
N LYS A 231 18.31 -5.20 2.84
CA LYS A 231 17.03 -4.51 2.73
C LYS A 231 16.23 -4.98 1.50
N CYS A 232 16.88 -5.17 0.37
CA CYS A 232 16.27 -5.72 -0.84
C CYS A 232 15.67 -7.11 -0.59
N ASP A 233 16.43 -7.98 0.08
CA ASP A 233 15.99 -9.34 0.40
C ASP A 233 14.81 -9.34 1.38
N TRP A 234 14.84 -8.43 2.35
CA TRP A 234 13.73 -8.28 3.27
C TRP A 234 12.44 -7.85 2.55
N VAL A 235 12.47 -6.84 1.67
CA VAL A 235 11.26 -6.40 0.96
C VAL A 235 10.74 -7.46 -0.01
N TYR A 236 11.61 -8.31 -0.58
CA TYR A 236 11.18 -9.47 -1.34
C TYR A 236 10.39 -10.47 -0.47
N SER A 237 10.81 -10.69 0.76
CA SER A 237 10.08 -11.54 1.71
C SER A 237 8.75 -10.91 2.18
N GLU A 238 8.60 -9.59 2.06
CA GLU A 238 7.34 -8.89 2.31
C GLU A 238 6.38 -8.89 1.10
N GLY A 239 6.80 -9.45 -0.04
CA GLY A 239 5.96 -9.64 -1.22
C GLY A 239 6.28 -8.73 -2.40
N LEU A 240 7.28 -7.84 -2.28
CA LEU A 240 7.75 -7.04 -3.42
C LEU A 240 8.23 -7.94 -4.55
N ASN A 241 7.83 -7.60 -5.78
CA ASN A 241 8.29 -8.31 -6.97
C ASN A 241 8.60 -7.39 -8.17
N ARG A 242 8.54 -6.07 -7.97
CA ARG A 242 8.94 -5.07 -8.97
C ARG A 242 9.61 -3.87 -8.30
N ILE A 243 10.89 -3.67 -8.58
CA ILE A 243 11.67 -2.50 -8.14
C ILE A 243 11.44 -1.35 -9.12
N ILE A 244 11.15 -0.16 -8.58
CA ILE A 244 11.17 1.12 -9.29
C ILE A 244 12.25 1.96 -8.59
N TYR A 245 13.38 2.17 -9.27
CA TYR A 245 14.52 2.81 -8.61
C TYR A 245 14.27 4.27 -8.26
N HIS A 246 14.45 4.63 -7.03
CA HIS A 246 14.55 6.00 -6.57
C HIS A 246 16.02 6.31 -6.23
N ARG A 247 16.79 6.81 -7.28
CA ARG A 247 16.21 7.32 -8.52
C ARG A 247 17.12 7.07 -9.72
N PHE A 248 16.53 7.16 -10.91
CA PHE A 248 17.22 7.25 -12.17
C PHE A 248 16.91 8.63 -12.80
N ALA A 249 17.71 9.65 -12.47
CA ALA A 249 17.49 11.01 -12.95
C ALA A 249 17.91 11.19 -14.40
N HIS A 250 17.21 12.05 -15.13
CA HIS A 250 17.61 12.47 -16.49
C HIS A 250 18.97 13.18 -16.42
N GLN A 251 19.95 12.67 -17.15
CA GLN A 251 21.34 13.18 -17.18
C GLN A 251 21.73 13.61 -18.60
N PRO A 252 21.27 14.78 -19.09
CA PRO A 252 21.50 15.18 -20.48
C PRO A 252 22.93 15.65 -20.74
N TRP A 253 23.66 16.06 -19.71
CA TRP A 253 25.00 16.61 -19.84
C TRP A 253 26.09 15.57 -19.64
N THR A 254 27.16 15.69 -20.46
CA THR A 254 28.36 14.88 -20.33
C THR A 254 29.57 15.69 -19.87
N SER A 255 29.47 17.03 -19.84
CA SER A 255 30.56 17.92 -19.42
C SER A 255 30.82 17.78 -17.91
N PRO A 256 32.09 17.65 -17.50
CA PRO A 256 32.50 17.66 -16.10
C PRO A 256 32.01 18.88 -15.31
N ALA A 257 31.89 20.04 -15.97
CA ALA A 257 31.39 21.27 -15.34
C ALA A 257 29.91 21.19 -14.88
N ARG A 258 29.18 20.17 -15.33
CA ARG A 258 27.77 19.95 -14.98
C ARG A 258 27.55 18.77 -13.99
N LEU A 259 28.64 18.16 -13.53
CA LEU A 259 28.54 17.09 -12.55
C LEU A 259 28.07 17.62 -11.17
N PRO A 260 27.30 16.86 -10.44
CA PRO A 260 26.83 15.49 -10.70
C PRO A 260 25.65 15.39 -11.69
N GLY A 261 25.22 16.47 -12.31
CA GLY A 261 24.07 16.52 -13.21
C GLY A 261 22.77 16.82 -12.48
N MET A 262 21.64 16.37 -13.04
CA MET A 262 20.34 16.54 -12.40
C MET A 262 20.21 15.61 -11.19
N THR A 263 19.71 16.17 -10.09
CA THR A 263 19.43 15.43 -8.86
C THR A 263 18.06 15.83 -8.34
N MET A 264 17.49 15.02 -7.45
CA MET A 264 16.29 15.34 -6.70
C MET A 264 16.67 15.84 -5.28
N GLY A 265 17.59 16.81 -5.20
CA GLY A 265 18.12 17.26 -3.91
C GLY A 265 18.85 16.12 -3.17
N PRO A 266 18.59 15.92 -1.85
CA PRO A 266 19.28 14.92 -1.04
C PRO A 266 18.71 13.51 -1.15
N PHE A 267 17.52 13.34 -1.77
CA PHE A 267 16.77 12.10 -1.72
C PHE A 267 17.20 11.10 -2.80
N GLY A 268 17.16 9.81 -2.43
CA GLY A 268 17.36 8.67 -3.31
C GLY A 268 18.82 8.29 -3.55
N VAL A 269 19.00 7.05 -4.00
CA VAL A 269 20.27 6.52 -4.46
C VAL A 269 20.41 6.79 -5.97
N HIS A 270 21.59 7.22 -6.41
CA HIS A 270 21.86 7.46 -7.84
C HIS A 270 22.09 6.13 -8.57
N PHE A 271 21.12 5.72 -9.40
CA PHE A 271 21.23 4.51 -10.24
C PHE A 271 21.57 4.89 -11.70
N ASP A 272 22.63 5.63 -11.88
CA ASP A 272 23.06 6.11 -13.20
C ASP A 272 24.58 6.19 -13.32
N ARG A 273 25.08 6.69 -14.45
CA ARG A 273 26.51 6.80 -14.77
C ARG A 273 27.31 7.69 -13.82
N THR A 274 26.65 8.48 -12.97
CA THR A 274 27.33 9.31 -11.96
C THR A 274 27.70 8.53 -10.70
N GLN A 275 27.13 7.32 -10.53
CA GLN A 275 27.45 6.43 -9.44
C GLN A 275 28.81 5.75 -9.63
N THR A 276 29.61 5.66 -8.57
CA THR A 276 30.98 5.13 -8.63
C THR A 276 31.03 3.66 -9.06
N TRP A 277 30.08 2.85 -8.69
CA TRP A 277 29.99 1.42 -9.01
C TRP A 277 29.11 1.10 -10.23
N TRP A 278 28.58 2.10 -10.95
CA TRP A 278 27.61 1.86 -12.02
C TRP A 278 28.12 0.94 -13.13
N LYS A 279 29.40 1.07 -13.50
CA LYS A 279 30.01 0.18 -14.50
C LYS A 279 30.01 -1.29 -14.08
N GLN A 280 29.99 -1.56 -12.78
CA GLN A 280 29.94 -2.88 -12.15
C GLN A 280 28.53 -3.31 -11.73
N ALA A 281 27.50 -2.52 -12.03
CA ALA A 281 26.14 -2.77 -11.58
C ALA A 281 25.50 -4.06 -12.12
N LYS A 282 25.99 -4.61 -13.22
CA LYS A 282 25.38 -5.74 -13.93
C LYS A 282 25.09 -6.98 -13.05
N PRO A 283 26.00 -7.47 -12.17
CA PRO A 283 25.71 -8.59 -11.28
C PRO A 283 24.55 -8.29 -10.32
N TRP A 284 24.52 -7.09 -9.74
CA TRP A 284 23.46 -6.63 -8.86
C TRP A 284 22.10 -6.58 -9.56
N LEU A 285 22.05 -6.01 -10.74
CA LEU A 285 20.83 -5.95 -11.56
C LEU A 285 20.36 -7.35 -11.98
N LYS A 286 21.29 -8.27 -12.29
CA LYS A 286 20.96 -9.67 -12.61
C LYS A 286 20.40 -10.42 -11.43
N TYR A 287 20.96 -10.23 -10.24
CA TYR A 287 20.41 -10.75 -8.99
C TYR A 287 18.94 -10.35 -8.81
N GLN A 288 18.68 -9.05 -8.89
CA GLN A 288 17.33 -8.51 -8.75
C GLN A 288 16.35 -9.03 -9.83
N GLN A 289 16.81 -9.12 -11.08
CA GLN A 289 15.99 -9.65 -12.18
C GLN A 289 15.57 -11.10 -11.92
N ARG A 290 16.49 -11.95 -11.43
CA ARG A 290 16.20 -13.37 -11.15
C ARG A 290 15.21 -13.51 -9.99
N CYS A 291 15.41 -12.76 -8.91
CA CYS A 291 14.48 -12.74 -7.78
C CYS A 291 13.09 -12.29 -8.23
N GLN A 292 12.98 -11.13 -8.89
CA GLN A 292 11.70 -10.59 -9.34
C GLN A 292 10.98 -11.50 -10.34
N PHE A 293 11.73 -12.19 -11.23
CA PHE A 293 11.14 -13.13 -12.18
C PHE A 293 10.38 -14.25 -11.44
N LEU A 294 11.03 -14.94 -10.50
CA LEU A 294 10.41 -16.02 -9.75
C LEU A 294 9.34 -15.53 -8.77
N LEU A 295 9.54 -14.38 -8.15
CA LEU A 295 8.56 -13.79 -7.22
C LEU A 295 7.28 -13.28 -7.91
N GLN A 296 7.27 -13.17 -9.23
CA GLN A 296 6.08 -12.88 -10.02
C GLN A 296 5.31 -14.13 -10.46
N GLU A 297 5.87 -15.34 -10.27
CA GLU A 297 5.24 -16.59 -10.64
C GLU A 297 4.43 -17.18 -9.48
N GLY A 298 3.39 -17.95 -9.81
CA GLY A 298 2.51 -18.61 -8.85
C GLY A 298 1.71 -17.64 -7.96
N ALA A 299 1.00 -18.20 -7.00
CA ALA A 299 0.23 -17.48 -5.98
C ALA A 299 1.00 -17.41 -4.65
N PHE A 300 0.77 -16.39 -3.88
CA PHE A 300 1.30 -16.29 -2.52
C PHE A 300 0.62 -17.29 -1.60
N VAL A 301 1.40 -18.05 -0.84
CA VAL A 301 0.88 -18.98 0.16
C VAL A 301 0.85 -18.28 1.52
N CYS A 302 -0.34 -18.17 2.08
CA CYS A 302 -0.59 -17.41 3.29
C CYS A 302 -1.53 -18.18 4.22
N ASP A 303 -1.22 -18.18 5.52
CA ASP A 303 -2.04 -18.82 6.52
C ASP A 303 -3.09 -17.89 7.14
N VAL A 304 -2.73 -16.61 7.29
CA VAL A 304 -3.46 -15.67 8.12
C VAL A 304 -3.99 -14.47 7.33
N ALA A 305 -5.30 -14.28 7.37
CA ALA A 305 -5.92 -13.00 7.04
C ALA A 305 -5.99 -12.15 8.32
N TRP A 306 -5.23 -11.06 8.37
CA TRP A 306 -5.30 -10.14 9.50
C TRP A 306 -6.24 -8.99 9.15
N TYR A 307 -7.39 -8.97 9.80
CA TYR A 307 -8.41 -7.97 9.53
C TYR A 307 -8.04 -6.62 10.12
N CYS A 308 -7.95 -5.65 9.24
CA CYS A 308 -7.64 -4.26 9.51
C CYS A 308 -8.84 -3.41 9.08
N PRO A 309 -9.75 -3.06 10.02
CA PRO A 309 -10.91 -2.24 9.72
C PRO A 309 -10.50 -0.82 9.31
N ALA A 310 -11.41 -0.09 8.68
CA ALA A 310 -11.18 1.28 8.23
C ALA A 310 -10.56 2.16 9.33
N GLY A 311 -9.44 2.78 9.01
CA GLY A 311 -8.66 3.61 9.93
C GLY A 311 -7.63 2.86 10.79
N TYR A 312 -7.53 1.53 10.69
CA TYR A 312 -6.55 0.74 11.43
C TYR A 312 -5.12 0.95 10.91
N LEU A 313 -4.95 0.91 9.58
CA LEU A 313 -3.67 1.13 8.91
C LEU A 313 -3.46 2.58 8.48
N TYR A 314 -4.11 3.53 9.12
CA TYR A 314 -3.89 4.93 8.82
C TYR A 314 -2.46 5.34 9.17
N ILE A 315 -1.60 5.40 8.17
CA ILE A 315 -0.21 5.79 8.29
C ILE A 315 -0.08 7.28 8.02
N ASN A 316 -0.21 8.04 9.07
CA ASN A 316 0.23 9.42 9.04
C ASN A 316 1.73 9.47 9.44
N TRP A 317 2.49 10.45 8.91
CA TRP A 317 3.92 10.64 9.19
C TRP A 317 4.30 10.68 10.68
N GLY A 318 3.34 10.88 11.58
CA GLY A 318 3.51 10.81 13.03
C GLY A 318 3.19 9.45 13.65
N HIS A 319 2.61 8.52 12.90
CA HIS A 319 2.30 7.17 13.38
C HIS A 319 3.43 6.23 12.97
N ASN A 320 4.03 5.56 13.93
CA ASN A 320 5.09 4.58 13.66
C ASN A 320 4.48 3.16 13.60
N PRO A 321 4.09 2.65 12.43
CA PRO A 321 3.50 1.32 12.30
C PRO A 321 4.49 0.18 12.62
N HIS A 322 5.79 0.47 12.72
CA HIS A 322 6.78 -0.51 13.19
C HIS A 322 6.54 -0.98 14.62
N LYS A 323 5.71 -0.25 15.37
CA LYS A 323 5.34 -0.61 16.74
C LYS A 323 4.03 -1.39 16.83
N MET A 324 3.35 -1.63 15.69
CA MET A 324 2.17 -2.47 15.73
C MET A 324 2.56 -3.91 16.08
N PRO A 325 2.02 -4.46 17.16
CA PRO A 325 2.26 -5.86 17.47
C PRO A 325 1.67 -6.73 16.37
N VAL A 326 2.49 -7.60 15.77
CA VAL A 326 2.03 -8.56 14.77
C VAL A 326 1.49 -9.79 15.50
N PRO A 327 0.23 -10.19 15.30
CA PRO A 327 -0.37 -11.34 16.00
C PRO A 327 0.12 -12.69 15.47
N VAL A 328 0.99 -12.67 14.46
CA VAL A 328 1.44 -13.86 13.73
C VAL A 328 2.83 -14.28 14.19
N PRO A 329 3.03 -15.51 14.71
CA PRO A 329 4.34 -15.98 15.14
C PRO A 329 5.28 -16.24 13.95
N THR A 330 6.58 -16.29 14.25
CA THR A 330 7.62 -16.62 13.27
C THR A 330 7.34 -17.93 12.53
N GLY A 331 7.51 -17.92 11.22
CA GLY A 331 7.28 -19.07 10.35
C GLY A 331 5.88 -19.18 9.76
N PHE A 332 5.02 -18.20 10.08
CA PHE A 332 3.72 -18.01 9.43
C PHE A 332 3.74 -16.73 8.61
N SER A 333 2.95 -16.69 7.56
CA SER A 333 2.72 -15.51 6.72
C SER A 333 1.32 -14.95 6.91
N TYR A 334 1.13 -13.67 6.57
CA TYR A 334 -0.15 -12.99 6.69
C TYR A 334 -0.33 -11.96 5.59
N ASP A 335 -1.60 -11.65 5.30
CA ASP A 335 -2.03 -10.48 4.54
C ASP A 335 -2.93 -9.60 5.40
N PHE A 336 -2.90 -8.29 5.17
CA PHE A 336 -3.89 -7.37 5.68
C PHE A 336 -5.19 -7.50 4.88
N VAL A 337 -6.32 -7.44 5.56
CA VAL A 337 -7.66 -7.58 4.98
C VAL A 337 -8.51 -6.38 5.37
N SER A 338 -9.02 -5.66 4.38
CA SER A 338 -9.92 -4.52 4.55
C SER A 338 -11.37 -4.95 4.80
N ASP A 339 -12.24 -3.98 5.11
CA ASP A 339 -13.70 -4.19 5.18
C ASP A 339 -14.26 -4.73 3.87
N THR A 340 -13.84 -4.19 2.72
CA THR A 340 -14.26 -4.63 1.39
C THR A 340 -13.79 -6.04 1.09
N THR A 341 -12.55 -6.37 1.39
CA THR A 341 -11.99 -7.72 1.23
C THR A 341 -12.70 -8.73 2.14
N LEU A 342 -12.99 -8.37 3.40
CA LEU A 342 -13.76 -9.20 4.33
C LEU A 342 -15.16 -9.52 3.78
N ALA A 343 -15.83 -8.53 3.18
CA ALA A 343 -17.15 -8.70 2.59
C ALA A 343 -17.14 -9.69 1.39
N GLU A 344 -16.06 -9.71 0.60
CA GLU A 344 -15.87 -10.58 -0.55
C GLU A 344 -15.50 -12.02 -0.18
N MET A 345 -15.03 -12.29 1.06
CA MET A 345 -14.62 -13.61 1.50
C MET A 345 -15.78 -14.61 1.55
N ARG A 346 -15.50 -15.85 1.18
CA ARG A 346 -16.35 -17.03 1.40
C ARG A 346 -15.56 -18.15 2.06
N VAL A 347 -16.25 -19.19 2.54
CA VAL A 347 -15.62 -20.38 3.13
C VAL A 347 -15.76 -21.55 2.18
N GLU A 348 -14.63 -22.20 1.85
CA GLU A 348 -14.56 -23.44 1.06
C GLU A 348 -13.66 -24.42 1.78
N ASN A 349 -14.20 -25.59 2.14
CA ASN A 349 -13.46 -26.65 2.86
C ASN A 349 -12.75 -26.17 4.14
N GLY A 350 -13.38 -25.24 4.87
CA GLY A 350 -12.83 -24.64 6.09
C GLY A 350 -11.81 -23.53 5.87
N GLU A 351 -11.43 -23.22 4.64
CA GLU A 351 -10.55 -22.11 4.30
C GLU A 351 -11.35 -20.87 3.85
N LEU A 352 -10.83 -19.72 4.17
CA LEU A 352 -11.30 -18.42 3.67
C LEU A 352 -10.77 -18.20 2.25
N VAL A 353 -11.66 -17.92 1.32
CA VAL A 353 -11.33 -17.82 -0.11
C VAL A 353 -11.85 -16.50 -0.67
N LEU A 354 -11.00 -15.78 -1.39
CA LEU A 354 -11.33 -14.56 -2.12
C LEU A 354 -11.67 -14.85 -3.59
N PRO A 355 -12.38 -13.95 -4.28
CA PRO A 355 -12.64 -14.07 -5.72
C PRO A 355 -11.36 -14.18 -6.57
N SER A 356 -10.25 -13.60 -6.11
CA SER A 356 -8.93 -13.70 -6.71
C SER A 356 -8.34 -15.13 -6.69
N GLY A 357 -8.90 -16.02 -5.87
CA GLY A 357 -8.36 -17.35 -5.58
C GLY A 357 -7.41 -17.37 -4.37
N GLN A 358 -7.08 -16.23 -3.77
CA GLN A 358 -6.27 -16.16 -2.55
C GLN A 358 -7.01 -16.89 -1.42
N ARG A 359 -6.25 -17.66 -0.62
CA ARG A 359 -6.76 -18.52 0.45
C ARG A 359 -6.06 -18.22 1.76
N TYR A 360 -6.83 -18.34 2.87
CA TYR A 360 -6.32 -18.21 4.23
C TYR A 360 -6.95 -19.28 5.11
N ARG A 361 -6.21 -19.76 6.11
CA ARG A 361 -6.71 -20.75 7.08
C ARG A 361 -7.44 -20.09 8.24
N THR A 362 -7.00 -18.92 8.64
CA THR A 362 -7.44 -18.25 9.85
C THR A 362 -7.68 -16.78 9.59
N LEU A 363 -8.81 -16.24 10.07
CA LEU A 363 -9.04 -14.81 10.19
C LEU A 363 -8.65 -14.36 11.60
N VAL A 364 -7.77 -13.38 11.71
CA VAL A 364 -7.43 -12.74 12.98
C VAL A 364 -8.10 -11.37 13.04
N LEU A 365 -8.88 -11.15 14.08
CA LEU A 365 -9.56 -9.88 14.35
C LEU A 365 -8.58 -8.84 14.90
N PRO A 366 -8.86 -7.53 14.77
CA PRO A 366 -8.07 -6.48 15.40
C PRO A 366 -8.18 -6.54 16.93
N GLU A 367 -7.37 -5.75 17.61
CA GLU A 367 -7.45 -5.59 19.07
C GLU A 367 -8.86 -5.17 19.50
N GLN A 368 -9.28 -5.58 20.68
CA GLN A 368 -10.63 -5.32 21.23
C GLN A 368 -11.00 -3.83 21.31
N ALA A 369 -10.00 -2.94 21.34
CA ALA A 369 -10.22 -1.50 21.35
C ALA A 369 -10.85 -0.97 20.03
N PHE A 370 -10.78 -1.73 18.94
CA PHE A 370 -11.37 -1.35 17.67
C PHE A 370 -12.83 -1.81 17.55
N GLU A 371 -13.73 -0.85 17.42
CA GLU A 371 -15.14 -1.12 17.16
C GLU A 371 -15.37 -1.43 15.69
N LEU A 372 -15.83 -2.65 15.38
CA LEU A 372 -16.15 -3.06 14.02
C LEU A 372 -17.43 -2.38 13.52
N LEU A 373 -17.44 -2.00 12.26
CA LEU A 373 -18.65 -1.54 11.59
C LEU A 373 -19.75 -2.60 11.62
N PRO A 374 -21.03 -2.23 11.63
CA PRO A 374 -22.14 -3.21 11.63
C PRO A 374 -22.05 -4.22 10.48
N ALA A 375 -21.71 -3.78 9.28
CA ALA A 375 -21.53 -4.65 8.10
C ALA A 375 -20.38 -5.65 8.29
N SER A 376 -19.25 -5.19 8.81
CA SER A 376 -18.07 -6.05 9.06
C SER A 376 -18.35 -7.06 10.17
N ARG A 377 -19.06 -6.66 11.22
CA ARG A 377 -19.53 -7.55 12.29
C ARG A 377 -20.43 -8.66 11.73
N ALA A 378 -21.37 -8.30 10.83
CA ALA A 378 -22.21 -9.27 10.14
C ALA A 378 -21.39 -10.19 9.20
N GLY A 379 -20.38 -9.64 8.53
CA GLY A 379 -19.41 -10.41 7.70
C GLY A 379 -18.67 -11.45 8.52
N VAL A 380 -18.11 -11.07 9.67
CA VAL A 380 -17.43 -11.98 10.60
C VAL A 380 -18.37 -13.07 11.08
N ALA A 381 -19.60 -12.72 11.48
CA ALA A 381 -20.61 -13.69 11.92
C ALA A 381 -20.98 -14.68 10.81
N ARG A 382 -21.15 -14.21 9.58
CA ARG A 382 -21.40 -15.02 8.38
C ARG A 382 -20.28 -16.02 8.12
N LEU A 383 -19.03 -15.58 8.15
CA LEU A 383 -17.87 -16.45 7.94
C LEU A 383 -17.75 -17.49 9.06
N LYS A 384 -17.97 -17.11 10.30
CA LYS A 384 -17.98 -18.04 11.45
C LYS A 384 -19.07 -19.10 11.31
N ALA A 385 -20.29 -18.70 10.94
CA ALA A 385 -21.39 -19.63 10.71
C ALA A 385 -21.13 -20.62 9.55
N ALA A 386 -20.33 -20.19 8.54
CA ALA A 386 -19.89 -21.04 7.44
C ALA A 386 -18.71 -21.96 7.80
N GLY A 387 -18.20 -21.94 9.03
CA GLY A 387 -17.14 -22.81 9.53
C GLY A 387 -15.73 -22.25 9.40
N ALA A 388 -15.56 -20.93 9.16
CA ALA A 388 -14.25 -20.31 9.19
C ALA A 388 -13.66 -20.30 10.61
N GLU A 389 -12.35 -20.52 10.70
CA GLU A 389 -11.63 -20.27 11.93
C GLU A 389 -11.39 -18.77 12.10
N ILE A 390 -11.85 -18.21 13.22
CA ILE A 390 -11.72 -16.82 13.57
C ILE A 390 -11.13 -16.72 14.97
N LEU A 391 -9.99 -16.03 15.08
CA LEU A 391 -9.29 -15.81 16.34
C LEU A 391 -9.35 -14.32 16.70
N THR A 392 -9.41 -14.04 17.98
CA THR A 392 -9.10 -12.70 18.47
C THR A 392 -7.62 -12.42 18.32
N PHE A 393 -7.25 -11.15 18.39
CA PHE A 393 -5.84 -10.72 18.34
C PHE A 393 -5.02 -11.38 19.46
N GLU A 394 -5.59 -11.48 20.65
CA GLU A 394 -4.94 -12.03 21.85
C GLU A 394 -4.72 -13.54 21.75
N GLU A 395 -5.68 -14.27 21.14
CA GLU A 395 -5.61 -15.73 20.97
C GLU A 395 -4.61 -16.13 19.89
N ALA A 396 -4.48 -15.31 18.83
CA ALA A 396 -3.82 -15.69 17.57
C ALA A 396 -2.39 -16.17 17.81
N LYS A 397 -1.59 -15.45 18.57
CA LYS A 397 -0.19 -15.81 18.81
C LYS A 397 -0.04 -17.18 19.47
N GLY A 398 -0.85 -17.48 20.48
CA GLY A 398 -0.82 -18.74 21.21
C GLY A 398 -1.32 -19.92 20.37
N VAL A 399 -2.48 -19.73 19.72
CA VAL A 399 -3.10 -20.78 18.88
C VAL A 399 -2.22 -21.12 17.68
N LEU A 400 -1.68 -20.10 16.98
CA LEU A 400 -0.82 -20.34 15.82
C LEU A 400 0.52 -20.94 16.21
N ALA A 401 1.10 -20.55 17.35
CA ALA A 401 2.37 -21.11 17.82
C ALA A 401 2.30 -22.63 18.14
N ALA A 402 1.10 -23.16 18.39
CA ALA A 402 0.88 -24.58 18.60
C ALA A 402 0.80 -25.40 17.29
N ARG A 403 0.88 -24.76 16.13
CA ARG A 403 0.77 -25.38 14.81
C ARG A 403 2.12 -25.50 14.12
N ALA A 404 2.19 -26.42 13.13
CA ALA A 404 3.32 -26.49 12.22
C ALA A 404 3.38 -25.23 11.35
N PRO A 405 4.45 -24.41 11.44
CA PRO A 405 4.63 -23.24 10.60
C PRO A 405 4.90 -23.64 9.14
N ASP A 406 4.81 -22.69 8.24
CA ASP A 406 5.17 -22.90 6.83
C ASP A 406 6.68 -23.04 6.66
N VAL A 407 7.46 -22.25 7.42
CA VAL A 407 8.92 -22.33 7.47
C VAL A 407 9.40 -22.38 8.92
N ALA A 408 10.23 -23.36 9.23
CA ALA A 408 10.89 -23.47 10.54
C ALA A 408 12.39 -23.63 10.36
N TRP A 409 13.16 -23.16 11.33
CA TRP A 409 14.63 -23.34 11.36
C TRP A 409 15.16 -23.51 12.78
N ASN A 410 16.27 -24.24 12.88
CA ASN A 410 16.84 -24.66 14.17
C ASN A 410 17.51 -23.51 14.97
N ASP A 411 18.12 -22.54 14.31
CA ASP A 411 18.76 -21.38 14.95
C ASP A 411 17.92 -20.11 14.80
N ARG A 412 17.13 -19.79 15.82
CA ARG A 412 16.28 -18.58 15.86
C ARG A 412 17.07 -17.27 15.76
N ALA A 413 18.37 -17.27 16.10
CA ALA A 413 19.23 -16.09 15.95
C ALA A 413 19.53 -15.76 14.47
N ALA A 414 19.32 -16.70 13.56
CA ALA A 414 19.49 -16.47 12.12
C ALA A 414 18.52 -15.42 11.54
N LYS A 415 17.32 -15.26 12.14
CA LYS A 415 16.29 -14.29 11.73
C LYS A 415 16.05 -14.31 10.22
N LEU A 416 15.72 -15.49 9.66
CA LEU A 416 15.51 -15.63 8.22
C LEU A 416 14.32 -14.81 7.73
N ASN A 417 14.51 -14.12 6.61
CA ASN A 417 13.47 -13.52 5.80
C ASN A 417 13.03 -14.55 4.76
N TRP A 418 11.74 -14.73 4.55
CA TRP A 418 11.25 -15.73 3.62
C TRP A 418 9.87 -15.37 3.05
N ILE A 419 9.57 -15.91 1.87
CA ILE A 419 8.24 -15.88 1.26
C ILE A 419 8.01 -17.20 0.50
N HIS A 420 6.78 -17.71 0.54
CA HIS A 420 6.34 -18.90 -0.15
C HIS A 420 5.37 -18.55 -1.27
N ARG A 421 5.64 -19.07 -2.46
CA ARG A 421 4.73 -18.98 -3.60
C ARG A 421 4.53 -20.37 -4.20
N ARG A 422 3.35 -20.61 -4.79
CA ARG A 422 2.96 -21.92 -5.31
C ARG A 422 2.20 -21.78 -6.62
N ASP A 423 2.43 -22.73 -7.53
CA ASP A 423 1.54 -23.03 -8.65
C ASP A 423 1.16 -24.53 -8.67
N ALA A 424 0.57 -25.01 -9.77
CA ALA A 424 0.19 -26.41 -9.92
C ALA A 424 1.40 -27.36 -9.94
N GLY A 425 2.57 -26.91 -10.39
CA GLY A 425 3.77 -27.72 -10.61
C GLY A 425 4.81 -27.64 -9.50
N ALA A 426 4.90 -26.53 -8.81
CA ALA A 426 5.99 -26.25 -7.89
C ALA A 426 5.61 -25.37 -6.69
N ASP A 427 6.43 -25.47 -5.66
CA ASP A 427 6.48 -24.55 -4.53
C ASP A 427 7.81 -23.82 -4.56
N TRP A 428 7.78 -22.50 -4.43
CA TRP A 428 8.98 -21.65 -4.37
C TRP A 428 9.10 -21.01 -3.00
N TYR A 429 10.27 -21.16 -2.41
CA TYR A 429 10.63 -20.44 -1.19
C TYR A 429 11.82 -19.55 -1.48
N PHE A 430 11.62 -18.24 -1.42
CA PHE A 430 12.74 -17.31 -1.32
C PHE A 430 13.14 -17.23 0.14
N VAL A 431 14.42 -17.47 0.44
CA VAL A 431 14.96 -17.43 1.81
C VAL A 431 16.25 -16.63 1.81
N ALA A 432 16.34 -15.65 2.70
CA ALA A 432 17.50 -14.81 2.84
C ALA A 432 17.85 -14.57 4.32
N SER A 433 19.15 -14.41 4.61
CA SER A 433 19.62 -13.98 5.91
C SER A 433 19.96 -12.49 5.90
N PRO A 434 19.48 -11.69 6.87
CA PRO A 434 19.87 -10.29 7.01
C PRO A 434 21.28 -10.09 7.56
N ARG A 435 21.99 -11.17 7.91
CA ARG A 435 23.32 -11.11 8.52
C ARG A 435 24.40 -10.85 7.49
N GLU A 436 25.37 -10.04 7.83
CA GLU A 436 26.59 -9.82 7.03
C GLU A 436 27.60 -10.98 7.13
N THR A 437 27.46 -11.81 8.15
CA THR A 437 28.33 -12.97 8.37
C THR A 437 27.64 -14.27 7.95
N PRO A 438 28.36 -15.21 7.33
CA PRO A 438 27.80 -16.52 6.98
C PRO A 438 27.23 -17.23 8.22
N CYS A 439 26.10 -17.92 8.02
CA CYS A 439 25.50 -18.80 9.02
C CYS A 439 25.10 -20.11 8.36
N ARG A 440 25.03 -21.17 9.17
CA ARG A 440 24.51 -22.47 8.76
C ARG A 440 23.25 -22.76 9.54
N VAL A 441 22.18 -23.05 8.85
CA VAL A 441 20.86 -23.35 9.45
C VAL A 441 20.24 -24.53 8.74
N ASP A 442 19.52 -25.37 9.49
CA ASP A 442 18.63 -26.38 8.95
C ASP A 442 17.24 -25.77 8.88
N VAL A 443 16.65 -25.76 7.68
CA VAL A 443 15.35 -25.15 7.41
C VAL A 443 14.37 -26.23 6.99
N SER A 444 13.22 -26.24 7.62
CA SER A 444 12.10 -27.12 7.26
C SER A 444 10.99 -26.31 6.58
N PHE A 445 10.47 -26.84 5.48
CA PHE A 445 9.38 -26.26 4.71
C PHE A 445 8.15 -27.16 4.79
N ARG A 446 6.96 -26.57 4.89
CA ARG A 446 5.68 -27.31 4.93
C ARG A 446 5.26 -27.77 3.54
N VAL A 447 6.09 -28.59 2.92
CA VAL A 447 5.88 -29.21 1.61
C VAL A 447 6.13 -30.71 1.70
N ALA A 448 5.32 -31.51 1.04
CA ALA A 448 5.50 -32.95 0.96
C ALA A 448 5.40 -33.43 -0.50
N GLY A 449 6.08 -34.55 -0.81
CA GLY A 449 6.04 -35.15 -2.14
C GLY A 449 6.73 -34.39 -3.24
N ARG A 450 7.66 -33.51 -2.88
CA ARG A 450 8.47 -32.68 -3.81
C ARG A 450 9.94 -32.97 -3.61
N VAL A 451 10.71 -32.81 -4.67
CA VAL A 451 12.18 -32.90 -4.66
C VAL A 451 12.73 -31.47 -4.67
N PRO A 452 13.60 -31.09 -3.73
CA PRO A 452 14.12 -29.74 -3.68
C PRO A 452 15.22 -29.48 -4.73
N GLU A 453 15.22 -28.27 -5.26
CA GLU A 453 16.31 -27.70 -6.05
C GLU A 453 16.75 -26.40 -5.39
N LEU A 454 18.05 -26.11 -5.37
CA LEU A 454 18.59 -24.83 -4.90
C LEU A 454 18.90 -23.93 -6.09
N TRP A 455 18.23 -22.79 -6.15
CA TRP A 455 18.42 -21.80 -7.20
C TRP A 455 19.17 -20.59 -6.62
N ASN A 456 20.42 -20.43 -7.04
CA ASN A 456 21.23 -19.31 -6.57
C ASN A 456 20.94 -18.05 -7.40
N PRO A 457 20.31 -17.01 -6.84
CA PRO A 457 19.98 -15.81 -7.62
C PRO A 457 21.19 -14.95 -7.95
N GLU A 458 22.33 -15.09 -7.25
CA GLU A 458 23.54 -14.32 -7.55
C GLU A 458 24.22 -14.86 -8.80
N THR A 459 24.40 -16.18 -8.90
CA THR A 459 25.09 -16.83 -10.03
C THR A 459 24.12 -17.25 -11.14
N GLY A 460 22.89 -17.64 -10.79
CA GLY A 460 21.90 -18.27 -11.67
C GLY A 460 22.08 -19.79 -11.78
N GLU A 461 22.95 -20.39 -10.97
CA GLU A 461 23.13 -21.84 -10.91
C GLU A 461 21.93 -22.53 -10.26
N VAL A 462 21.61 -23.70 -10.78
CA VAL A 462 20.56 -24.58 -10.23
C VAL A 462 21.21 -25.89 -9.79
N THR A 463 21.18 -26.18 -8.50
CA THR A 463 21.65 -27.43 -7.92
C THR A 463 20.47 -28.38 -7.75
N LYS A 464 20.51 -29.53 -8.42
CA LYS A 464 19.55 -30.63 -8.29
C LYS A 464 20.09 -31.71 -7.39
N GLY A 465 19.17 -32.59 -6.90
CA GLY A 465 19.57 -33.71 -6.03
C GLY A 465 20.10 -33.25 -4.67
N VAL A 466 19.57 -32.18 -4.16
CA VAL A 466 19.89 -31.68 -2.82
C VAL A 466 19.43 -32.70 -1.80
N PRO A 467 20.29 -33.14 -0.83
CA PRO A 467 19.86 -34.00 0.29
C PRO A 467 18.82 -33.27 1.17
N TYR A 468 17.77 -33.98 1.61
CA TYR A 468 16.71 -33.43 2.45
C TYR A 468 16.15 -34.47 3.42
#